data_fd4b034e276080b8ce114f592f38f867
#
_entry.id   fd4b034e276080b8ce114f592f38f867
#
_cell.length_a   1.000
_cell.length_b   1.000
_cell.length_c   1.000
_cell.angle_alpha   90.00
_cell.angle_beta   90.00
_cell.angle_gamma   90.00
#
_symmetry.space_group_name_H-M   'P 1'
#
loop_
_entity.id
_entity.type
_entity.pdbx_description
1 polymer ?
#
loop_
_entity_poly.entity_id
_entity_poly.type
_entity_poly.pdbx_seq_one_letter_code
_entity_poly.pdbx_strand_id
1 'polypeptide(L)'
;MRNIAIIALLLACVSVAGNAGNRKEFDLMKQENMKMKDKAEIYLAGGCFWGTEHFLKQIRGVEQTEVGYANSQVPNPTYKEVCTGNTGAVETVKVVYDPRTVDLDLLLDLYFQTIDPTSVNRQGGDSGLQYRTGIYYIDKDDAPVIEAAIKDLAKDYAKPIAIEVMPLVNFYAAEEYHQDYLDKNVGGYCHINPKLFELARKANARPVYAKPDDVTLKNKLSDIQLSLIHISEPTRLQLI
;
A
#
# COMPACT_ATOMS: atom_id res chain seq x y z
N MET A 1 3.90 -34.54 -68.61
CA MET A 1 3.98 -33.18 -69.11
C MET A 1 3.02 -32.38 -68.32
N ARG A 2 3.51 -31.56 -67.61
CA ARG A 2 3.17 -30.46 -66.70
C ARG A 2 1.72 -30.29 -66.29
N ASN A 3 1.41 -30.71 -65.05
CA ASN A 3 0.23 -30.29 -64.28
C ASN A 3 0.54 -29.02 -63.50
N ILE A 4 -0.14 -27.94 -63.85
CA ILE A 4 -0.11 -26.68 -63.12
C ILE A 4 -1.27 -26.71 -62.08
N ALA A 5 -0.94 -26.82 -60.83
CA ALA A 5 -1.90 -26.70 -59.76
C ALA A 5 -2.16 -25.21 -59.46
N ILE A 6 -3.41 -24.80 -59.58
CA ILE A 6 -3.90 -23.48 -59.26
C ILE A 6 -4.12 -23.44 -57.73
N ILE A 7 -3.28 -22.69 -57.02
CA ILE A 7 -3.49 -22.37 -55.59
C ILE A 7 -4.42 -21.19 -55.52
N ALA A 8 -5.65 -21.43 -55.10
CA ALA A 8 -6.63 -20.40 -54.78
C ALA A 8 -6.24 -19.68 -53.46
N LEU A 9 -5.93 -18.40 -53.59
CA LEU A 9 -5.63 -17.52 -52.47
C LEU A 9 -6.95 -17.12 -51.78
N LEU A 10 -7.28 -17.78 -50.67
CA LEU A 10 -8.35 -17.37 -49.80
C LEU A 10 -7.82 -16.24 -48.90
N LEU A 11 -8.12 -14.98 -49.24
CA LEU A 11 -8.01 -13.84 -48.32
C LEU A 11 -9.08 -14.03 -47.23
N ALA A 12 -8.67 -14.50 -46.08
CA ALA A 12 -9.47 -14.42 -44.87
C ALA A 12 -9.40 -12.98 -44.33
N CYS A 13 -10.51 -12.27 -44.43
CA CYS A 13 -10.73 -11.04 -43.67
C CYS A 13 -10.70 -11.39 -42.17
N VAL A 14 -9.56 -11.22 -41.54
CA VAL A 14 -9.47 -11.23 -40.07
C VAL A 14 -10.07 -9.91 -39.58
N SER A 15 -11.31 -9.98 -39.15
CA SER A 15 -12.05 -8.90 -38.54
C SER A 15 -11.37 -8.47 -37.22
N VAL A 16 -11.13 -7.16 -37.08
CA VAL A 16 -10.56 -6.48 -35.94
C VAL A 16 -11.57 -6.48 -34.75
N ALA A 17 -12.03 -7.66 -34.35
CA ALA A 17 -12.87 -7.85 -33.15
C ALA A 17 -12.08 -8.46 -31.96
N GLY A 18 -10.75 -8.68 -32.12
CA GLY A 18 -9.92 -9.43 -31.16
C GLY A 18 -9.46 -8.64 -29.94
N ASN A 19 -9.56 -7.29 -29.93
CA ASN A 19 -8.85 -6.51 -28.91
C ASN A 19 -9.68 -6.18 -27.65
N ALA A 20 -10.99 -6.20 -27.71
CA ALA A 20 -11.85 -5.93 -26.56
C ALA A 20 -12.08 -7.18 -25.67
N GLY A 21 -12.06 -8.38 -26.26
CA GLY A 21 -12.17 -9.65 -25.55
C GLY A 21 -10.92 -9.95 -24.71
N ASN A 22 -9.74 -9.81 -25.33
CA ASN A 22 -8.45 -10.01 -24.65
C ASN A 22 -8.21 -9.01 -23.50
N ARG A 23 -8.68 -7.78 -23.62
CA ARG A 23 -8.53 -6.79 -22.57
C ARG A 23 -9.42 -7.10 -21.36
N LYS A 24 -10.67 -7.51 -21.60
CA LYS A 24 -11.58 -7.95 -20.52
C LYS A 24 -11.09 -9.22 -19.82
N GLU A 25 -10.55 -10.17 -20.57
CA GLU A 25 -10.02 -11.42 -20.04
C GLU A 25 -8.72 -11.17 -19.25
N PHE A 26 -7.86 -10.27 -19.72
CA PHE A 26 -6.68 -9.81 -19.01
C PHE A 26 -7.05 -9.03 -17.71
N ASP A 27 -8.05 -8.15 -17.76
CA ASP A 27 -8.54 -7.43 -16.61
C ASP A 27 -9.24 -8.36 -15.59
N LEU A 28 -9.95 -9.39 -16.06
CA LEU A 28 -10.54 -10.43 -15.21
C LEU A 28 -9.46 -11.31 -14.57
N MET A 29 -8.44 -11.74 -15.32
CA MET A 29 -7.30 -12.49 -14.74
C MET A 29 -6.49 -11.65 -13.76
N LYS A 30 -6.35 -10.34 -14.01
CA LYS A 30 -5.69 -9.41 -13.07
C LYS A 30 -6.54 -9.23 -11.81
N GLN A 31 -7.86 -9.14 -11.93
CA GLN A 31 -8.78 -9.11 -10.78
C GLN A 31 -8.82 -10.43 -10.02
N GLU A 32 -8.72 -11.58 -10.70
CA GLU A 32 -8.66 -12.90 -10.05
C GLU A 32 -7.32 -13.13 -9.37
N ASN A 33 -6.21 -12.72 -9.97
CA ASN A 33 -4.89 -12.77 -9.33
C ASN A 33 -4.79 -11.82 -8.12
N MET A 34 -5.42 -10.64 -8.18
CA MET A 34 -5.56 -9.76 -7.01
C MET A 34 -6.45 -10.35 -5.91
N LYS A 35 -7.49 -11.12 -6.28
CA LYS A 35 -8.32 -11.86 -5.31
C LYS A 35 -7.59 -13.04 -4.66
N MET A 36 -6.54 -13.58 -5.29
CA MET A 36 -5.78 -14.71 -4.76
C MET A 36 -4.61 -14.31 -3.85
N LYS A 37 -4.22 -13.04 -3.83
CA LYS A 37 -3.16 -12.55 -2.93
C LYS A 37 -3.81 -12.13 -1.60
N ASP A 38 -3.89 -13.04 -0.66
CA ASP A 38 -4.47 -12.77 0.67
C ASP A 38 -3.75 -11.65 1.42
N LYS A 39 -2.44 -11.46 1.17
CA LYS A 39 -1.58 -10.44 1.79
C LYS A 39 -0.54 -9.94 0.79
N ALA A 40 -0.22 -8.66 0.88
CA ALA A 40 0.86 -8.02 0.16
C ALA A 40 1.88 -7.43 1.15
N GLU A 41 3.10 -7.17 0.68
CA GLU A 41 4.20 -6.71 1.51
C GLU A 41 4.97 -5.60 0.79
N ILE A 42 5.23 -4.50 1.50
CA ILE A 42 6.01 -3.36 1.03
C ILE A 42 6.90 -2.84 2.16
N TYR A 43 8.02 -2.19 1.83
CA TYR A 43 8.98 -1.66 2.78
C TYR A 43 9.10 -0.15 2.60
N LEU A 44 8.75 0.61 3.65
CA LEU A 44 8.64 2.06 3.61
C LEU A 44 9.62 2.70 4.58
N ALA A 45 10.53 3.53 4.05
CA ALA A 45 11.52 4.29 4.81
C ALA A 45 11.12 5.77 4.83
N GLY A 46 10.84 6.33 6.01
CA GLY A 46 10.30 7.68 6.18
C GLY A 46 10.96 8.47 7.32
N GLY A 47 12.28 8.43 7.44
CA GLY A 47 13.00 8.99 8.59
C GLY A 47 13.02 7.99 9.75
N CYS A 48 12.89 8.48 10.99
CA CYS A 48 12.83 7.62 12.16
C CYS A 48 11.65 6.62 12.04
N PHE A 49 11.96 5.32 12.09
CA PHE A 49 10.98 4.26 11.89
C PHE A 49 9.91 4.16 13.00
N TRP A 50 10.14 4.71 14.21
CA TRP A 50 9.14 4.70 15.28
C TRP A 50 7.86 5.44 14.90
N GLY A 51 8.00 6.65 14.34
CA GLY A 51 6.86 7.44 13.88
C GLY A 51 6.20 6.81 12.65
N THR A 52 7.02 6.35 11.71
CA THR A 52 6.56 5.72 10.47
C THR A 52 5.78 4.44 10.75
N GLU A 53 6.27 3.56 11.64
CA GLU A 53 5.55 2.36 12.09
C GLU A 53 4.23 2.72 12.76
N HIS A 54 4.27 3.62 13.75
CA HIS A 54 3.07 4.02 14.49
C HIS A 54 2.01 4.63 13.58
N PHE A 55 2.40 5.33 12.52
CA PHE A 55 1.47 5.85 11.52
C PHE A 55 0.86 4.74 10.66
N LEU A 56 1.70 3.89 10.07
CA LEU A 56 1.27 2.86 9.12
C LEU A 56 0.33 1.84 9.76
N LYS A 57 0.58 1.44 10.99
CA LYS A 57 -0.28 0.51 11.74
C LYS A 57 -1.68 1.07 12.09
N GLN A 58 -1.91 2.39 11.96
CA GLN A 58 -3.25 2.99 12.11
C GLN A 58 -4.13 2.80 10.88
N ILE A 59 -3.53 2.46 9.72
CA ILE A 59 -4.25 2.34 8.45
C ILE A 59 -5.02 1.02 8.46
N ARG A 60 -6.33 1.09 8.28
CA ARG A 60 -7.15 -0.11 8.19
C ARG A 60 -6.75 -0.93 6.97
N GLY A 61 -6.47 -2.22 7.17
CA GLY A 61 -5.96 -3.13 6.15
C GLY A 61 -4.47 -3.42 6.31
N VAL A 62 -3.72 -2.60 7.05
CA VAL A 62 -2.39 -2.98 7.54
C VAL A 62 -2.58 -3.99 8.67
N GLU A 63 -1.99 -5.18 8.51
CA GLU A 63 -2.16 -6.29 9.44
C GLU A 63 -0.95 -6.50 10.34
N GLN A 64 0.24 -6.18 9.83
CA GLN A 64 1.48 -6.35 10.57
C GLN A 64 2.50 -5.30 10.14
N THR A 65 3.25 -4.77 11.10
CA THR A 65 4.44 -3.95 10.88
C THR A 65 5.64 -4.56 11.60
N GLU A 66 6.83 -4.31 11.07
CA GLU A 66 8.10 -4.67 11.68
C GLU A 66 9.13 -3.61 11.32
N VAL A 67 9.79 -2.99 12.31
CA VAL A 67 10.85 -2.04 12.04
C VAL A 67 12.20 -2.73 11.86
N GLY A 68 13.03 -2.21 10.97
CA GLY A 68 14.31 -2.81 10.66
C GLY A 68 15.20 -1.95 9.78
N TYR A 69 16.23 -2.59 9.26
CA TYR A 69 17.30 -1.99 8.48
C TYR A 69 17.32 -2.59 7.08
N ALA A 70 16.84 -1.79 6.09
CA ALA A 70 16.81 -2.22 4.70
C ALA A 70 18.10 -1.84 3.96
N ASN A 71 18.43 -2.63 2.94
CA ASN A 71 19.48 -2.39 1.96
C ASN A 71 20.87 -2.14 2.59
N SER A 72 21.15 -2.85 3.67
CA SER A 72 22.43 -2.78 4.35
C SER A 72 23.54 -3.47 3.54
N GLN A 73 24.72 -2.85 3.51
CA GLN A 73 25.95 -3.42 2.97
C GLN A 73 26.65 -4.37 3.98
N VAL A 74 26.25 -4.28 5.25
CA VAL A 74 26.74 -5.12 6.34
C VAL A 74 25.66 -6.10 6.73
N PRO A 75 25.93 -7.41 6.80
CA PRO A 75 24.93 -8.39 7.21
C PRO A 75 24.55 -8.21 8.68
N ASN A 76 23.25 -8.23 8.97
CA ASN A 76 22.68 -8.16 10.30
C ASN A 76 23.27 -7.03 11.19
N PRO A 77 23.22 -5.76 10.74
CA PRO A 77 23.83 -4.65 11.47
C PRO A 77 23.04 -4.36 12.75
N THR A 78 23.75 -3.97 13.80
CA THR A 78 23.16 -3.42 15.02
C THR A 78 22.76 -1.96 14.83
N TYR A 79 21.82 -1.44 15.63
CA TYR A 79 21.45 -0.02 15.63
C TYR A 79 22.65 0.92 15.76
N LYS A 80 23.59 0.55 16.66
CA LYS A 80 24.81 1.34 16.86
C LYS A 80 25.65 1.44 15.57
N GLU A 81 25.76 0.37 14.82
CA GLU A 81 26.47 0.36 13.53
C GLU A 81 25.74 1.18 12.48
N VAL A 82 24.41 1.05 12.41
CA VAL A 82 23.56 1.85 11.49
C VAL A 82 23.73 3.34 11.76
N CYS A 83 23.76 3.77 13.02
CA CYS A 83 23.95 5.17 13.41
C CYS A 83 25.32 5.74 12.99
N THR A 84 26.32 4.92 12.67
CA THR A 84 27.61 5.40 12.15
C THR A 84 27.51 5.90 10.71
N GLY A 85 26.43 5.55 9.98
CA GLY A 85 26.25 5.82 8.55
C GLY A 85 27.09 4.92 7.62
N ASN A 86 27.93 4.01 8.16
CA ASN A 86 28.86 3.18 7.37
C ASN A 86 28.22 1.89 6.84
N THR A 87 27.06 1.51 7.33
CA THR A 87 26.39 0.28 6.90
C THR A 87 25.60 0.45 5.60
N GLY A 88 25.33 1.68 5.18
CA GLY A 88 24.43 1.98 4.07
C GLY A 88 22.96 1.64 4.36
N ALA A 89 22.65 1.10 5.53
CA ALA A 89 21.33 0.70 5.94
C ALA A 89 20.36 1.88 6.09
N VAL A 90 19.07 1.61 5.90
CA VAL A 90 17.97 2.58 6.06
C VAL A 90 17.04 2.10 7.15
N GLU A 91 16.64 2.99 8.05
CA GLU A 91 15.52 2.74 8.95
C GLU A 91 14.24 2.59 8.15
N THR A 92 13.63 1.42 8.22
CA THR A 92 12.55 1.01 7.32
C THR A 92 11.49 0.24 8.08
N VAL A 93 10.24 0.44 7.70
CA VAL A 93 9.11 -0.34 8.19
C VAL A 93 8.70 -1.35 7.12
N LYS A 94 8.76 -2.63 7.45
CA LYS A 94 8.09 -3.68 6.71
C LYS A 94 6.59 -3.59 7.00
N VAL A 95 5.76 -3.57 5.97
CA VAL A 95 4.31 -3.46 6.05
C VAL A 95 3.67 -4.65 5.36
N VAL A 96 2.93 -5.46 6.11
CA VAL A 96 2.08 -6.53 5.57
C VAL A 96 0.63 -6.04 5.59
N TYR A 97 -0.05 -6.07 4.45
CA TYR A 97 -1.39 -5.52 4.32
C TYR A 97 -2.32 -6.38 3.46
N ASP A 98 -3.63 -6.25 3.66
CA ASP A 98 -4.68 -6.83 2.82
C ASP A 98 -5.00 -5.88 1.65
N PRO A 99 -4.59 -6.19 0.41
CA PRO A 99 -4.79 -5.31 -0.76
C PRO A 99 -6.26 -5.15 -1.15
N ARG A 100 -7.17 -5.94 -0.57
CA ARG A 100 -8.62 -5.78 -0.77
C ARG A 100 -9.21 -4.72 0.17
N THR A 101 -8.49 -4.38 1.23
CA THR A 101 -8.91 -3.40 2.25
C THR A 101 -8.19 -2.07 2.07
N VAL A 102 -6.90 -2.09 1.77
CA VAL A 102 -6.07 -0.93 1.40
C VAL A 102 -5.22 -1.31 0.21
N ASP A 103 -5.38 -0.63 -0.92
CA ASP A 103 -4.53 -0.81 -2.08
C ASP A 103 -3.18 -0.07 -1.91
N LEU A 104 -2.22 -0.40 -2.76
CA LEU A 104 -0.88 0.19 -2.69
C LEU A 104 -0.92 1.69 -2.96
N ASP A 105 -1.76 2.16 -3.88
CA ASP A 105 -1.88 3.59 -4.20
C ASP A 105 -2.28 4.40 -2.96
N LEU A 106 -3.35 4.00 -2.26
CA LEU A 106 -3.78 4.68 -1.04
C LEU A 106 -2.73 4.59 0.08
N LEU A 107 -2.06 3.44 0.21
CA LEU A 107 -1.00 3.28 1.20
C LEU A 107 0.17 4.24 0.95
N LEU A 108 0.56 4.41 -0.31
CA LEU A 108 1.60 5.36 -0.72
C LEU A 108 1.17 6.81 -0.53
N ASP A 109 -0.07 7.17 -0.90
CA ASP A 109 -0.61 8.52 -0.71
C ASP A 109 -0.59 8.93 0.77
N LEU A 110 -0.92 7.99 1.67
CA LEU A 110 -0.87 8.23 3.11
C LEU A 110 0.58 8.34 3.61
N TYR A 111 1.48 7.48 3.14
CA TYR A 111 2.90 7.54 3.47
C TYR A 111 3.53 8.87 3.02
N PHE A 112 3.25 9.38 1.83
CA PHE A 112 3.78 10.65 1.33
C PHE A 112 3.42 11.84 2.22
N GLN A 113 2.30 11.79 2.95
CA GLN A 113 1.91 12.86 3.87
C GLN A 113 2.77 12.89 5.15
N THR A 114 3.52 11.84 5.43
CA THR A 114 4.36 11.73 6.63
C THR A 114 5.79 12.24 6.43
N ILE A 115 6.19 12.52 5.20
CA ILE A 115 7.57 12.84 4.83
C ILE A 115 7.68 14.17 4.07
N ASP A 116 8.88 14.74 4.06
CA ASP A 116 9.30 15.69 3.02
C ASP A 116 9.97 14.89 1.89
N PRO A 117 9.29 14.70 0.74
CA PRO A 117 9.78 13.85 -0.33
C PRO A 117 10.99 14.45 -1.07
N THR A 118 11.33 15.72 -0.82
CA THR A 118 12.48 16.42 -1.42
C THR A 118 13.70 16.47 -0.51
N SER A 119 13.58 16.00 0.73
CA SER A 119 14.65 16.03 1.73
C SER A 119 15.62 14.87 1.54
N VAL A 120 16.90 15.17 1.48
CA VAL A 120 17.97 14.18 1.30
C VAL A 120 18.55 13.82 2.66
N ASN A 121 18.58 12.53 2.99
CA ASN A 121 19.16 11.98 4.23
C ASN A 121 18.66 12.67 5.51
N ARG A 122 17.43 13.13 5.52
CA ARG A 122 16.83 13.83 6.66
C ARG A 122 15.32 13.80 6.62
N GLN A 123 14.69 13.62 7.81
CA GLN A 123 13.25 13.87 8.01
C GLN A 123 13.04 14.54 9.37
N GLY A 124 12.33 15.67 9.37
CA GLY A 124 12.12 16.45 10.58
C GLY A 124 13.42 16.86 11.25
N GLY A 125 13.61 16.47 12.51
CA GLY A 125 14.83 16.70 13.30
C GLY A 125 15.96 15.69 13.05
N ASP A 126 15.63 14.53 12.46
CA ASP A 126 16.56 13.42 12.26
C ASP A 126 17.40 13.63 10.99
N SER A 127 18.71 13.54 11.12
CA SER A 127 19.67 13.72 10.02
C SER A 127 20.70 12.61 10.02
N GLY A 128 20.91 11.99 8.87
CA GLY A 128 21.82 10.88 8.67
C GLY A 128 21.37 10.00 7.51
N LEU A 129 22.30 9.22 6.96
CA LEU A 129 22.04 8.35 5.82
C LEU A 129 20.91 7.33 6.09
N GLN A 130 20.79 6.90 7.34
CA GLN A 130 19.75 5.97 7.79
C GLN A 130 18.32 6.56 7.74
N TYR A 131 18.17 7.87 7.72
CA TYR A 131 16.87 8.58 7.71
C TYR A 131 16.43 9.05 6.33
N ARG A 132 17.05 8.52 5.27
CA ARG A 132 16.59 8.80 3.91
C ARG A 132 15.23 8.15 3.63
N THR A 133 14.50 8.71 2.70
CA THR A 133 13.20 8.18 2.29
C THR A 133 13.35 7.12 1.21
N GLY A 134 12.50 6.08 1.25
CA GLY A 134 12.55 5.01 0.27
C GLY A 134 11.31 4.15 0.26
N ILE A 135 11.04 3.57 -0.91
CA ILE A 135 10.02 2.55 -1.15
C ILE A 135 10.74 1.35 -1.77
N TYR A 136 10.79 0.26 -1.00
CA TYR A 136 11.46 -0.96 -1.43
C TYR A 136 10.43 -2.06 -1.61
N TYR A 137 10.42 -2.69 -2.79
CA TYR A 137 9.42 -3.69 -3.16
C TYR A 137 10.06 -5.07 -3.39
N ILE A 138 9.30 -6.12 -3.15
CA ILE A 138 9.66 -7.51 -3.46
C ILE A 138 8.90 -8.03 -4.68
N ASP A 139 7.70 -7.53 -4.91
CA ASP A 139 6.90 -7.87 -6.09
C ASP A 139 7.20 -6.85 -7.22
N LYS A 140 7.61 -7.37 -8.37
CA LYS A 140 7.92 -6.52 -9.53
C LYS A 140 6.69 -5.82 -10.11
N ASP A 141 5.51 -6.37 -9.85
CA ASP A 141 4.25 -5.78 -10.31
C ASP A 141 3.89 -4.51 -9.52
N ASP A 142 4.51 -4.28 -8.37
CA ASP A 142 4.36 -3.05 -7.58
C ASP A 142 5.14 -1.86 -8.21
N ALA A 143 6.23 -2.13 -8.94
CA ALA A 143 7.09 -1.09 -9.47
C ALA A 143 6.35 -0.04 -10.33
N PRO A 144 5.51 -0.42 -11.33
CA PRO A 144 4.78 0.57 -12.13
C PRO A 144 3.77 1.39 -11.32
N VAL A 145 3.20 0.84 -10.25
CA VAL A 145 2.29 1.56 -9.33
C VAL A 145 3.08 2.61 -8.56
N ILE A 146 4.22 2.22 -7.99
CA ILE A 146 5.10 3.12 -7.24
C ILE A 146 5.63 4.25 -8.14
N GLU A 147 6.09 3.92 -9.36
CA GLU A 147 6.57 4.93 -10.31
C GLU A 147 5.48 5.94 -10.71
N ALA A 148 4.24 5.47 -10.90
CA ALA A 148 3.10 6.34 -11.19
C ALA A 148 2.81 7.26 -10.01
N ALA A 149 2.77 6.75 -8.78
CA ALA A 149 2.55 7.54 -7.57
C ALA A 149 3.65 8.60 -7.36
N ILE A 150 4.92 8.24 -7.54
CA ILE A 150 6.06 9.20 -7.47
C ILE A 150 5.93 10.29 -8.55
N LYS A 151 5.54 9.92 -9.77
CA LYS A 151 5.35 10.88 -10.87
C LYS A 151 4.21 11.86 -10.57
N ASP A 152 3.16 11.38 -9.93
CA ASP A 152 2.03 12.24 -9.53
C ASP A 152 2.44 13.15 -8.37
N LEU A 153 3.09 12.63 -7.36
CA LEU A 153 3.65 13.40 -6.24
C LEU A 153 4.58 14.52 -6.73
N ALA A 154 5.43 14.24 -7.71
CA ALA A 154 6.40 15.21 -8.23
C ALA A 154 5.77 16.48 -8.83
N LYS A 155 4.48 16.45 -9.21
CA LYS A 155 3.78 17.62 -9.76
C LYS A 155 3.58 18.73 -8.72
N ASP A 156 3.55 18.38 -7.44
CA ASP A 156 3.29 19.31 -6.34
C ASP A 156 4.57 19.95 -5.79
N TYR A 157 5.74 19.53 -6.28
CA TYR A 157 7.04 19.96 -5.78
C TYR A 157 7.90 20.64 -6.86
N ALA A 158 8.48 21.80 -6.53
CA ALA A 158 9.45 22.48 -7.42
C ALA A 158 10.84 21.83 -7.39
N LYS A 159 11.16 21.08 -6.31
CA LYS A 159 12.41 20.36 -6.14
C LYS A 159 12.27 18.92 -6.62
N PRO A 160 13.35 18.29 -7.05
CA PRO A 160 13.35 16.86 -7.36
C PRO A 160 12.91 16.03 -6.15
N ILE A 161 12.17 14.96 -6.41
CA ILE A 161 11.84 13.95 -5.39
C ILE A 161 13.11 13.17 -5.06
N ALA A 162 13.37 13.00 -3.76
CA ALA A 162 14.55 12.32 -3.22
C ALA A 162 14.24 10.89 -2.71
N ILE A 163 13.00 10.42 -2.88
CA ILE A 163 12.60 9.08 -2.45
C ILE A 163 13.30 8.04 -3.31
N GLU A 164 14.02 7.10 -2.68
CA GLU A 164 14.57 5.93 -3.37
C GLU A 164 13.47 4.96 -3.77
N VAL A 165 13.47 4.47 -5.01
CA VAL A 165 12.54 3.41 -5.47
C VAL A 165 13.37 2.29 -6.07
N MET A 166 13.36 1.12 -5.44
CA MET A 166 14.16 -0.01 -5.90
C MET A 166 13.64 -1.35 -5.33
N PRO A 167 14.00 -2.48 -5.95
CA PRO A 167 13.79 -3.77 -5.32
C PRO A 167 14.49 -3.86 -3.96
N LEU A 168 13.86 -4.51 -2.99
CA LEU A 168 14.49 -4.79 -1.70
C LEU A 168 15.68 -5.73 -1.91
N VAL A 169 16.85 -5.35 -1.40
CA VAL A 169 18.06 -6.19 -1.44
C VAL A 169 18.11 -7.10 -0.23
N ASN A 170 17.90 -6.54 0.95
CA ASN A 170 17.85 -7.25 2.24
C ASN A 170 17.08 -6.42 3.26
N PHE A 171 16.60 -7.11 4.30
CA PHE A 171 15.97 -6.49 5.46
C PHE A 171 16.38 -7.27 6.70
N TYR A 172 16.82 -6.58 7.71
CA TYR A 172 17.17 -7.12 9.01
C TYR A 172 16.29 -6.47 10.07
N ALA A 173 15.54 -7.27 10.81
CA ALA A 173 14.71 -6.75 11.90
C ALA A 173 15.56 -5.97 12.90
N ALA A 174 15.09 -4.81 13.32
CA ALA A 174 15.71 -4.05 14.39
C ALA A 174 15.48 -4.75 15.73
N GLU A 175 16.27 -4.35 16.72
CA GLU A 175 16.21 -4.91 18.08
C GLU A 175 14.82 -4.73 18.69
N GLU A 176 14.41 -5.68 19.54
CA GLU A 176 13.06 -5.75 20.13
C GLU A 176 12.60 -4.45 20.82
N TYR A 177 13.53 -3.68 21.38
CA TYR A 177 13.17 -2.40 22.02
C TYR A 177 12.76 -1.30 21.04
N HIS A 178 13.00 -1.48 19.74
CA HIS A 178 12.52 -0.58 18.69
C HIS A 178 11.13 -0.95 18.18
N GLN A 179 10.74 -2.22 18.26
CA GLN A 179 9.43 -2.67 17.78
C GLN A 179 8.31 -2.07 18.63
N ASP A 180 7.28 -1.53 17.98
CA ASP A 180 6.12 -0.88 18.64
C ASP A 180 6.52 0.22 19.65
N TYR A 181 7.61 0.95 19.35
CA TYR A 181 8.22 1.86 20.33
C TYR A 181 7.23 2.89 20.88
N LEU A 182 6.43 3.56 20.04
CA LEU A 182 5.49 4.58 20.48
C LEU A 182 4.25 4.01 21.18
N ASP A 183 3.92 2.73 21.00
CA ASP A 183 2.88 2.07 21.76
C ASP A 183 3.37 1.71 23.17
N LYS A 184 4.63 1.28 23.28
CA LYS A 184 5.29 0.96 24.55
C LYS A 184 5.71 2.22 25.32
N ASN A 185 5.98 3.34 24.63
CA ASN A 185 6.49 4.59 25.19
C ASN A 185 5.58 5.77 24.82
N VAL A 186 4.49 5.93 25.56
CA VAL A 186 3.54 7.04 25.36
C VAL A 186 4.25 8.38 25.56
N GLY A 187 4.22 9.26 24.53
CA GLY A 187 4.93 10.54 24.55
C GLY A 187 6.40 10.46 24.13
N GLY A 188 6.84 9.31 23.61
CA GLY A 188 8.15 9.15 22.98
C GLY A 188 8.34 10.08 21.77
N TYR A 189 9.60 10.24 21.33
CA TYR A 189 9.92 11.07 20.18
C TYR A 189 9.23 10.60 18.90
N CYS A 190 8.58 11.54 18.22
CA CYS A 190 7.96 11.33 16.92
C CYS A 190 8.10 12.58 16.05
N HIS A 191 8.63 12.43 14.84
CA HIS A 191 8.74 13.52 13.87
C HIS A 191 7.44 13.77 13.09
N ILE A 192 6.50 12.82 13.12
CA ILE A 192 5.23 12.90 12.40
C ILE A 192 4.21 13.72 13.22
N ASN A 193 3.48 14.60 12.53
CA ASN A 193 2.42 15.38 13.16
C ASN A 193 1.30 14.45 13.68
N PRO A 194 0.92 14.52 14.98
CA PRO A 194 -0.10 13.65 15.57
C PRO A 194 -1.47 13.69 14.87
N LYS A 195 -1.81 14.78 14.18
CA LYS A 195 -3.06 14.88 13.40
C LYS A 195 -3.11 13.88 12.25
N LEU A 196 -1.96 13.47 11.73
CA LEU A 196 -1.90 12.48 10.65
C LEU A 196 -2.28 11.08 11.11
N PHE A 197 -2.10 10.74 12.39
CA PHE A 197 -2.56 9.44 12.92
C PHE A 197 -4.09 9.31 12.86
N GLU A 198 -4.81 10.42 13.10
CA GLU A 198 -6.27 10.43 12.97
C GLU A 198 -6.70 10.32 11.49
N LEU A 199 -5.96 10.96 10.59
CA LEU A 199 -6.17 10.84 9.15
C LEU A 199 -5.98 9.39 8.71
N ALA A 200 -4.90 8.72 9.13
CA ALA A 200 -4.64 7.32 8.81
C ALA A 200 -5.79 6.40 9.25
N ARG A 201 -6.31 6.58 10.47
CA ARG A 201 -7.45 5.81 11.00
C ARG A 201 -8.74 6.01 10.20
N LYS A 202 -8.92 7.17 9.57
CA LYS A 202 -10.14 7.55 8.84
C LYS A 202 -10.05 7.31 7.34
N ALA A 203 -8.87 7.18 6.77
CA ALA A 203 -8.62 7.22 5.34
C ALA A 203 -9.46 6.22 4.52
N ASN A 204 -9.61 5.00 5.02
CA ASN A 204 -10.43 3.96 4.41
C ASN A 204 -11.42 3.33 5.41
N ALA A 205 -11.82 4.10 6.43
CA ALA A 205 -12.86 3.66 7.36
C ALA A 205 -14.13 3.32 6.58
N ARG A 206 -14.74 2.18 6.89
CA ARG A 206 -16.07 1.88 6.32
C ARG A 206 -17.02 2.99 6.77
N PRO A 207 -17.82 3.56 5.84
CA PRO A 207 -18.87 4.47 6.27
C PRO A 207 -19.74 3.75 7.29
N VAL A 208 -19.84 4.33 8.48
CA VAL A 208 -20.79 3.85 9.48
C VAL A 208 -22.17 4.25 8.99
N TYR A 209 -22.80 3.39 8.19
CA TYR A 209 -24.21 3.55 7.86
C TYR A 209 -25.01 3.25 9.12
N ALA A 210 -25.34 4.28 9.87
CA ALA A 210 -26.41 4.16 10.86
C ALA A 210 -27.67 3.82 10.05
N LYS A 211 -28.24 2.62 10.27
CA LYS A 211 -29.55 2.28 9.69
C LYS A 211 -30.52 3.39 10.09
N PRO A 212 -31.17 4.08 9.14
CA PRO A 212 -32.21 5.03 9.48
C PRO A 212 -33.28 4.37 10.33
N ASP A 213 -33.91 5.12 11.23
CA ASP A 213 -35.02 4.59 12.00
C ASP A 213 -36.19 4.12 11.07
N ASP A 214 -37.02 3.23 11.58
CA ASP A 214 -38.07 2.57 10.78
C ASP A 214 -39.09 3.58 10.20
N VAL A 215 -39.28 4.73 10.86
CA VAL A 215 -40.18 5.78 10.35
C VAL A 215 -39.56 6.46 9.13
N THR A 216 -38.25 6.77 9.20
CA THR A 216 -37.51 7.33 8.07
C THR A 216 -37.43 6.36 6.89
N LEU A 217 -37.27 5.05 7.15
CA LEU A 217 -37.29 4.02 6.11
C LEU A 217 -38.65 3.91 5.44
N LYS A 218 -39.73 3.85 6.21
CA LYS A 218 -41.12 3.80 5.67
C LYS A 218 -41.49 5.01 4.82
N ASN A 219 -40.93 6.17 5.15
CA ASN A 219 -41.19 7.41 4.38
C ASN A 219 -40.41 7.49 3.07
N LYS A 220 -39.31 6.75 2.95
CA LYS A 220 -38.41 6.83 1.79
C LYS A 220 -38.44 5.62 0.86
N LEU A 221 -38.92 4.49 1.33
CA LEU A 221 -38.85 3.22 0.61
C LEU A 221 -40.25 2.68 0.33
N SER A 222 -40.42 1.98 -0.78
CA SER A 222 -41.63 1.23 -1.08
C SER A 222 -41.70 -0.03 -0.21
N ASP A 223 -42.88 -0.61 -0.06
CA ASP A 223 -43.11 -1.84 0.73
C ASP A 223 -42.21 -3.00 0.26
N ILE A 224 -41.94 -3.10 -1.04
CA ILE A 224 -41.07 -4.12 -1.61
C ILE A 224 -39.60 -3.89 -1.15
N GLN A 225 -39.15 -2.65 -1.17
CA GLN A 225 -37.77 -2.30 -0.73
C GLN A 225 -37.60 -2.52 0.79
N LEU A 226 -38.65 -2.23 1.57
CA LEU A 226 -38.67 -2.51 3.02
C LEU A 226 -38.62 -4.01 3.30
N SER A 227 -39.35 -4.82 2.55
CA SER A 227 -39.34 -6.28 2.72
C SER A 227 -37.97 -6.89 2.42
N LEU A 228 -37.26 -6.38 1.40
CA LEU A 228 -35.90 -6.83 1.05
C LEU A 228 -34.85 -6.52 2.15
N ILE A 229 -35.01 -5.41 2.84
CA ILE A 229 -34.11 -5.07 3.98
C ILE A 229 -34.33 -6.05 5.14
N HIS A 230 -35.57 -6.42 5.44
CA HIS A 230 -35.84 -7.39 6.51
C HIS A 230 -35.37 -8.81 6.18
N ILE A 231 -35.38 -9.20 4.90
CA ILE A 231 -34.86 -10.51 4.46
C ILE A 231 -33.33 -10.58 4.53
N SER A 232 -32.64 -9.46 4.33
CA SER A 232 -31.18 -9.40 4.33
C SER A 232 -30.54 -9.19 5.72
N GLU A 233 -31.35 -8.97 6.77
CA GLU A 233 -30.83 -8.94 8.15
C GLU A 233 -30.42 -10.35 8.58
N PRO A 234 -29.13 -10.59 8.93
CA PRO A 234 -28.76 -11.90 9.46
C PRO A 234 -29.53 -12.15 10.76
N THR A 235 -30.29 -13.20 10.78
CA THR A 235 -30.99 -13.69 11.98
C THR A 235 -29.94 -13.83 13.07
N ARG A 236 -30.02 -13.05 14.15
CA ARG A 236 -29.18 -13.21 15.33
C ARG A 236 -29.46 -14.64 15.86
N LEU A 237 -28.54 -15.55 15.55
CA LEU A 237 -28.50 -16.85 16.25
C LEU A 237 -28.31 -16.53 17.73
N GLN A 238 -29.37 -16.68 18.49
CA GLN A 238 -29.30 -16.75 19.94
C GLN A 238 -28.46 -17.96 20.28
N LEU A 239 -27.22 -17.76 20.68
CA LEU A 239 -26.45 -18.77 21.38
C LEU A 239 -27.05 -18.87 22.78
N ILE A 240 -27.71 -19.99 23.02
CA ILE A 240 -28.07 -20.51 24.36
C ILE A 240 -26.80 -21.11 24.95
#